data_f1ab6d2336c9a9bdb8e89b21c6b1a0d8
#
_entry.id   f1ab6d2336c9a9bdb8e89b21c6b1a0d8
#
_cell.length_a   1.000
_cell.length_b   1.000
_cell.length_c   1.000
_cell.angle_alpha   90.00
_cell.angle_beta   90.00
_cell.angle_gamma   90.00
#
_symmetry.space_group_name_H-M   'P 1'
#
loop_
_entity.id
_entity.type
_entity.pdbx_description
1 polymer ?
#
loop_
_entity_poly.entity_id
_entity_poly.type
_entity_poly.pdbx_seq_one_letter_code
_entity_poly.pdbx_strand_id
1 'polypeptide(L)'
;MASLGHLVVGMAAARVYRAGRSTQRASWGAVLAWAALSFLPDADVIGFGFGVRYEDEWGHRGATHSLAFALAVGVALGLLAPLVRRSAVRTAVMATLVLASHSLLDTFTDGGLGCALLWPFDDTRYFAPWRPLPVSPIGLGYLSPYGMYVAVTEIALFAPVLWYAFRSRTAAYAVTSRDSVRALLFVGWLLSIWLLMSSDPLRERAVGSVLSDTTQFTAGFSDARFSAVERGDSAQDVRVRLGTPFSEFLLFDERPNVCRMVRVESDIVAEAQPPDSCSRRGVRPGVPRAAVL
;
A
#
# COMPACT_ATOMS: atom_id res chain seq x y z
N MET A 1 1.91 1.48 0.03
CA MET A 1 3.09 0.61 -0.13
C MET A 1 3.28 -0.20 1.16
N ALA A 2 3.39 -1.51 1.06
CA ALA A 2 3.83 -2.39 2.15
C ALA A 2 5.33 -2.68 1.94
N SER A 3 6.17 -1.67 2.14
CA SER A 3 7.55 -1.64 1.63
C SER A 3 8.43 -2.81 2.08
N LEU A 4 8.45 -3.09 3.39
CA LEU A 4 9.21 -4.23 3.92
C LEU A 4 8.52 -5.57 3.62
N GLY A 5 7.18 -5.57 3.58
CA GLY A 5 6.40 -6.75 3.21
C GLY A 5 6.76 -7.27 1.82
N HIS A 6 6.87 -6.38 0.83
CA HIS A 6 7.28 -6.75 -0.53
C HIS A 6 8.69 -7.32 -0.56
N LEU A 7 9.65 -6.68 0.13
CA LEU A 7 11.01 -7.17 0.27
C LEU A 7 11.05 -8.61 0.78
N VAL A 8 10.33 -8.87 1.86
CA VAL A 8 10.30 -10.17 2.52
C VAL A 8 9.68 -11.24 1.62
N VAL A 9 8.63 -10.91 0.87
CA VAL A 9 8.03 -11.82 -0.13
C VAL A 9 9.05 -12.15 -1.23
N GLY A 10 9.77 -11.16 -1.76
CA GLY A 10 10.83 -11.38 -2.74
C GLY A 10 11.95 -12.27 -2.20
N MET A 11 12.39 -12.05 -0.96
CA MET A 11 13.39 -12.90 -0.30
C MET A 11 12.91 -14.35 -0.15
N ALA A 12 11.65 -14.55 0.23
CA ALA A 12 11.05 -15.88 0.31
C ALA A 12 10.93 -16.54 -1.06
N ALA A 13 10.61 -15.77 -2.11
CA ALA A 13 10.54 -16.25 -3.48
C ALA A 13 11.90 -16.82 -3.97
N ALA A 14 13.02 -16.17 -3.61
CA ALA A 14 14.37 -16.70 -3.92
C ALA A 14 14.55 -18.11 -3.39
N ARG A 15 14.05 -18.39 -2.19
CA ARG A 15 14.11 -19.71 -1.57
C ARG A 15 13.19 -20.72 -2.28
N VAL A 16 11.96 -20.34 -2.58
CA VAL A 16 10.98 -21.18 -3.30
C VAL A 16 11.50 -21.48 -4.70
N TYR A 17 12.00 -20.47 -5.40
CA TYR A 17 12.55 -20.66 -6.75
C TYR A 17 13.69 -21.66 -6.80
N ARG A 18 14.48 -21.78 -5.74
CA ARG A 18 15.58 -22.72 -5.63
C ARG A 18 15.16 -24.09 -5.08
N ALA A 19 13.97 -24.23 -4.51
CA ALA A 19 13.48 -25.48 -3.96
C ALA A 19 13.44 -26.60 -5.04
N GLY A 20 13.84 -27.80 -4.68
CA GLY A 20 13.93 -28.96 -5.58
C GLY A 20 15.17 -29.01 -6.45
N ARG A 21 16.09 -28.04 -6.41
CA ARG A 21 17.34 -28.03 -7.17
C ARG A 21 18.61 -28.15 -6.31
N SER A 22 18.54 -27.76 -5.06
CA SER A 22 19.70 -27.80 -4.15
C SER A 22 19.23 -27.67 -2.71
N THR A 23 19.92 -28.39 -1.81
CA THR A 23 19.78 -28.26 -0.35
C THR A 23 20.45 -26.99 0.20
N GLN A 24 21.32 -26.34 -0.59
CA GLN A 24 22.02 -25.14 -0.18
C GLN A 24 21.07 -23.95 -0.07
N ARG A 25 21.42 -22.95 0.74
CA ARG A 25 20.73 -21.67 0.83
C ARG A 25 20.78 -20.93 -0.52
N ALA A 26 19.79 -20.08 -0.79
CA ALA A 26 19.86 -19.17 -1.92
C ALA A 26 21.08 -18.24 -1.73
N SER A 27 21.80 -17.96 -2.81
CA SER A 27 22.89 -16.97 -2.76
C SER A 27 22.31 -15.58 -2.46
N TRP A 28 23.09 -14.74 -1.80
CA TRP A 28 22.67 -13.36 -1.52
C TRP A 28 22.30 -12.61 -2.79
N GLY A 29 23.01 -12.82 -3.91
CA GLY A 29 22.65 -12.23 -5.20
C GLY A 29 21.26 -12.66 -5.68
N ALA A 30 20.87 -13.92 -5.49
CA ALA A 30 19.52 -14.37 -5.84
C ALA A 30 18.46 -13.76 -4.89
N VAL A 31 18.77 -13.66 -3.60
CA VAL A 31 17.86 -13.03 -2.61
C VAL A 31 17.64 -11.57 -2.96
N LEU A 32 18.70 -10.83 -3.26
CA LEU A 32 18.63 -9.42 -3.66
C LEU A 32 17.90 -9.24 -4.99
N ALA A 33 18.15 -10.10 -5.98
CA ALA A 33 17.47 -10.02 -7.28
C ALA A 33 15.95 -10.24 -7.15
N TRP A 34 15.51 -11.21 -6.38
CA TRP A 34 14.08 -11.45 -6.16
C TRP A 34 13.44 -10.36 -5.29
N ALA A 35 14.16 -9.83 -4.30
CA ALA A 35 13.72 -8.69 -3.51
C ALA A 35 13.58 -7.42 -4.39
N ALA A 36 14.56 -7.12 -5.24
CA ALA A 36 14.48 -6.01 -6.18
C ALA A 36 13.33 -6.19 -7.18
N LEU A 37 13.11 -7.42 -7.67
CA LEU A 37 11.98 -7.71 -8.56
C LEU A 37 10.64 -7.43 -7.87
N SER A 38 10.50 -7.77 -6.59
CA SER A 38 9.26 -7.50 -5.86
C SER A 38 8.98 -6.01 -5.67
N PHE A 39 9.99 -5.15 -5.79
CA PHE A 39 9.88 -3.69 -5.74
C PHE A 39 9.70 -3.02 -7.10
N LEU A 40 9.77 -3.78 -8.19
CA LEU A 40 9.74 -3.22 -9.53
C LEU A 40 8.48 -2.39 -9.81
N PRO A 41 7.26 -2.77 -9.36
CA PRO A 41 6.08 -1.93 -9.55
C PRO A 41 6.24 -0.53 -8.96
N ASP A 42 6.84 -0.41 -7.77
CA ASP A 42 7.09 0.85 -7.08
C ASP A 42 8.15 1.75 -7.74
N ALA A 43 8.86 1.25 -8.77
CA ALA A 43 9.75 2.09 -9.56
C ALA A 43 9.00 3.21 -10.30
N ASP A 44 7.68 3.14 -10.40
CA ASP A 44 6.82 4.18 -10.94
C ASP A 44 6.96 5.54 -10.22
N VAL A 45 7.35 5.54 -8.94
CA VAL A 45 7.61 6.78 -8.18
C VAL A 45 8.71 7.65 -8.82
N ILE A 46 9.56 7.07 -9.66
CA ILE A 46 10.55 7.81 -10.44
C ILE A 46 9.85 8.78 -11.39
N GLY A 47 8.65 8.42 -11.88
CA GLY A 47 7.82 9.26 -12.74
C GLY A 47 7.45 10.62 -12.11
N PHE A 48 7.38 10.70 -10.77
CA PHE A 48 7.13 11.98 -10.09
C PHE A 48 8.20 13.04 -10.40
N GLY A 49 9.46 12.61 -10.57
CA GLY A 49 10.55 13.50 -10.98
C GLY A 49 10.41 14.01 -12.43
N PHE A 50 9.56 13.41 -13.24
CA PHE A 50 9.25 13.79 -14.61
C PHE A 50 7.86 14.41 -14.76
N GLY A 51 7.19 14.74 -13.64
CA GLY A 51 5.88 15.40 -13.65
C GLY A 51 4.68 14.45 -13.78
N VAL A 52 4.90 13.14 -13.73
CA VAL A 52 3.78 12.17 -13.65
C VAL A 52 3.13 12.30 -12.29
N ARG A 53 1.81 12.50 -12.25
CA ARG A 53 1.06 12.63 -11.00
C ARG A 53 0.71 11.25 -10.45
N TYR A 54 0.39 11.20 -9.15
CA TYR A 54 0.02 9.95 -8.48
C TYR A 54 -1.20 9.27 -9.13
N GLU A 55 -2.20 10.06 -9.51
CA GLU A 55 -3.46 9.61 -10.10
C GLU A 55 -3.39 9.26 -11.58
N ASP A 56 -2.32 9.66 -12.29
CA ASP A 56 -2.17 9.36 -13.70
C ASP A 56 -2.14 7.84 -13.97
N GLU A 57 -2.43 7.44 -15.18
CA GLU A 57 -2.45 6.03 -15.61
C GLU A 57 -1.10 5.33 -15.34
N TRP A 58 0.02 6.04 -15.58
CA TRP A 58 1.38 5.60 -15.27
C TRP A 58 1.89 6.13 -13.92
N GLY A 59 1.01 6.73 -13.15
CA GLY A 59 1.30 7.18 -11.80
C GLY A 59 1.38 6.02 -10.81
N HIS A 60 1.72 6.36 -9.57
CA HIS A 60 1.90 5.34 -8.54
C HIS A 60 0.61 4.53 -8.29
N ARG A 61 0.75 3.19 -8.27
CA ARG A 61 -0.32 2.20 -8.23
C ARG A 61 -1.21 2.16 -9.49
N GLY A 62 -0.75 2.75 -10.60
CA GLY A 62 -1.38 2.67 -11.92
C GLY A 62 -0.97 1.41 -12.68
N ALA A 63 -0.63 1.57 -13.97
CA ALA A 63 -0.32 0.50 -14.91
C ALA A 63 0.72 -0.51 -14.40
N THR A 64 1.77 -0.04 -13.70
CA THR A 64 2.84 -0.88 -13.15
C THR A 64 2.35 -1.85 -12.07
N HIS A 65 1.22 -1.54 -11.42
CA HIS A 65 0.60 -2.38 -10.40
C HIS A 65 -0.51 -3.28 -10.94
N SER A 66 -0.62 -3.41 -12.28
CA SER A 66 -1.60 -4.30 -12.89
C SER A 66 -1.13 -5.75 -12.94
N LEU A 67 -2.08 -6.66 -12.98
CA LEU A 67 -1.81 -8.08 -13.23
C LEU A 67 -1.25 -8.32 -14.64
N ALA A 68 -1.65 -7.49 -15.60
CA ALA A 68 -1.11 -7.53 -16.96
C ALA A 68 0.36 -7.15 -16.99
N PHE A 69 0.78 -6.11 -16.28
CA PHE A 69 2.19 -5.74 -16.14
C PHE A 69 2.99 -6.87 -15.47
N ALA A 70 2.48 -7.44 -14.39
CA ALA A 70 3.11 -8.57 -13.70
C ALA A 70 3.32 -9.76 -14.64
N LEU A 71 2.31 -10.09 -15.45
CA LEU A 71 2.39 -11.17 -16.44
C LEU A 71 3.40 -10.84 -17.55
N ALA A 72 3.35 -9.64 -18.12
CA ALA A 72 4.23 -9.23 -19.21
C ALA A 72 5.70 -9.27 -18.77
N VAL A 73 6.04 -8.71 -17.62
CA VAL A 73 7.40 -8.76 -17.06
C VAL A 73 7.80 -10.19 -16.71
N GLY A 74 6.90 -10.97 -16.11
CA GLY A 74 7.15 -12.38 -15.80
C GLY A 74 7.47 -13.20 -17.03
N VAL A 75 6.70 -13.04 -18.11
CA VAL A 75 6.94 -13.71 -19.40
C VAL A 75 8.27 -13.25 -20.00
N ALA A 76 8.55 -11.96 -20.02
CA ALA A 76 9.82 -11.42 -20.53
C ALA A 76 11.03 -12.03 -19.80
N LEU A 77 10.98 -12.07 -18.46
CA LEU A 77 12.03 -12.71 -17.65
C LEU A 77 12.12 -14.22 -17.90
N GLY A 78 10.99 -14.87 -18.14
CA GLY A 78 10.95 -16.28 -18.53
C GLY A 78 11.65 -16.53 -19.85
N LEU A 79 11.41 -15.71 -20.86
CA LEU A 79 12.08 -15.81 -22.18
C LEU A 79 13.59 -15.58 -22.09
N LEU A 80 14.04 -14.72 -21.19
CA LEU A 80 15.47 -14.45 -20.96
C LEU A 80 16.15 -15.51 -20.07
N ALA A 81 15.39 -16.28 -19.28
CA ALA A 81 15.93 -17.22 -18.31
C ALA A 81 16.87 -18.31 -18.92
N PRO A 82 16.63 -18.84 -20.13
CA PRO A 82 17.54 -19.82 -20.76
C PRO A 82 18.94 -19.27 -21.00
N LEU A 83 19.10 -17.96 -21.24
CA LEU A 83 20.41 -17.32 -21.41
C LEU A 83 21.33 -17.50 -20.20
N VAL A 84 20.73 -17.65 -19.00
CA VAL A 84 21.43 -17.91 -17.74
C VAL A 84 21.18 -19.33 -17.21
N ARG A 85 20.83 -20.25 -18.11
CA ARG A 85 20.59 -21.66 -17.82
C ARG A 85 19.52 -21.90 -16.76
N ARG A 86 18.46 -21.13 -16.82
CA ARG A 86 17.27 -21.25 -15.95
C ARG A 86 16.06 -21.75 -16.76
N SER A 87 15.07 -22.29 -16.06
CA SER A 87 13.83 -22.74 -16.69
C SER A 87 12.96 -21.54 -17.04
N ALA A 88 12.58 -21.40 -18.30
CA ALA A 88 11.71 -20.34 -18.81
C ALA A 88 10.39 -20.29 -18.04
N VAL A 89 9.64 -21.40 -18.05
CA VAL A 89 8.32 -21.49 -17.43
C VAL A 89 8.37 -21.19 -15.93
N ARG A 90 9.32 -21.80 -15.21
CA ARG A 90 9.44 -21.59 -13.77
C ARG A 90 9.79 -20.14 -13.45
N THR A 91 10.64 -19.50 -14.24
CA THR A 91 11.00 -18.10 -14.04
C THR A 91 9.81 -17.20 -14.34
N ALA A 92 9.11 -17.43 -15.46
CA ALA A 92 7.92 -16.67 -15.81
C ALA A 92 6.86 -16.73 -14.70
N VAL A 93 6.48 -17.93 -14.29
CA VAL A 93 5.46 -18.12 -13.24
C VAL A 93 5.86 -17.47 -11.93
N MET A 94 7.09 -17.72 -11.46
CA MET A 94 7.54 -17.16 -10.19
C MET A 94 7.66 -15.63 -10.22
N ALA A 95 8.16 -15.07 -11.32
CA ALA A 95 8.26 -13.62 -11.46
C ALA A 95 6.88 -12.95 -11.52
N THR A 96 5.95 -13.53 -12.29
CA THR A 96 4.54 -13.08 -12.31
C THR A 96 3.93 -13.11 -10.92
N LEU A 97 4.08 -14.21 -10.18
CA LEU A 97 3.52 -14.33 -8.83
C LEU A 97 4.12 -13.31 -7.85
N VAL A 98 5.42 -13.05 -7.93
CA VAL A 98 6.09 -12.06 -7.07
C VAL A 98 5.58 -10.65 -7.39
N LEU A 99 5.50 -10.28 -8.66
CA LEU A 99 5.00 -8.97 -9.08
C LEU A 99 3.50 -8.80 -8.76
N ALA A 100 2.68 -9.81 -9.04
CA ALA A 100 1.26 -9.78 -8.72
C ALA A 100 1.01 -9.70 -7.20
N SER A 101 1.84 -10.38 -6.38
CA SER A 101 1.74 -10.30 -4.92
C SER A 101 2.00 -8.89 -4.39
N HIS A 102 2.85 -8.10 -5.06
CA HIS A 102 3.08 -6.70 -4.72
C HIS A 102 1.77 -5.91 -4.83
N SER A 103 1.17 -5.90 -6.01
CA SER A 103 -0.08 -5.18 -6.27
C SER A 103 -1.22 -5.64 -5.37
N LEU A 104 -1.33 -6.96 -5.13
CA LEU A 104 -2.33 -7.51 -4.22
C LEU A 104 -2.11 -7.04 -2.78
N LEU A 105 -0.88 -7.06 -2.26
CA LEU A 105 -0.58 -6.58 -0.91
C LEU A 105 -0.91 -5.08 -0.76
N ASP A 106 -0.69 -4.30 -1.80
CA ASP A 106 -1.01 -2.88 -1.79
C ASP A 106 -2.52 -2.59 -1.72
N THR A 107 -3.36 -3.50 -2.22
CA THR A 107 -4.82 -3.36 -2.03
C THR A 107 -5.24 -3.48 -0.56
N PHE A 108 -4.44 -4.15 0.29
CA PHE A 108 -4.70 -4.30 1.73
C PHE A 108 -4.19 -3.13 2.57
N THR A 109 -3.63 -2.09 1.96
CA THR A 109 -3.21 -0.88 2.69
C THR A 109 -4.37 0.06 2.96
N ASP A 110 -4.31 0.79 4.08
CA ASP A 110 -5.38 1.68 4.56
C ASP A 110 -5.41 3.05 3.87
N GLY A 111 -4.45 3.34 2.97
CA GLY A 111 -4.36 4.64 2.29
C GLY A 111 -3.86 4.55 0.85
N GLY A 112 -3.74 5.71 0.22
CA GLY A 112 -3.46 5.85 -1.21
C GLY A 112 -4.73 5.76 -2.07
N LEU A 113 -4.58 5.55 -3.38
CA LEU A 113 -5.70 5.53 -4.34
C LEU A 113 -6.16 4.11 -4.73
N GLY A 114 -5.66 3.06 -4.10
CA GLY A 114 -5.86 1.69 -4.58
C GLY A 114 -4.96 1.34 -5.77
N CYS A 115 -5.10 0.12 -6.32
CA CYS A 115 -4.28 -0.40 -7.41
C CYS A 115 -5.12 -0.65 -8.67
N ALA A 116 -4.62 -0.24 -9.83
CA ALA A 116 -5.25 -0.50 -11.13
C ALA A 116 -5.00 -1.94 -11.58
N LEU A 117 -5.55 -2.92 -10.83
CA LEU A 117 -5.27 -4.34 -11.02
C LEU A 117 -5.61 -4.86 -12.41
N LEU A 118 -6.68 -4.33 -13.03
CA LEU A 118 -7.22 -4.81 -14.30
C LEU A 118 -6.76 -3.98 -15.50
N TRP A 119 -5.88 -2.98 -15.30
CA TRP A 119 -5.29 -2.27 -16.43
C TRP A 119 -4.62 -3.26 -17.42
N PRO A 120 -4.71 -3.08 -18.76
CA PRO A 120 -5.28 -1.95 -19.49
C PRO A 120 -6.79 -2.06 -19.82
N PHE A 121 -7.49 -3.04 -19.28
CA PHE A 121 -8.91 -3.30 -19.60
C PHE A 121 -9.85 -2.42 -18.76
N ASP A 122 -9.42 -2.06 -17.56
CA ASP A 122 -10.14 -1.22 -16.61
C ASP A 122 -9.11 -0.44 -15.80
N ASP A 123 -9.25 0.88 -15.75
CA ASP A 123 -8.39 1.81 -15.01
C ASP A 123 -8.86 2.03 -13.57
N THR A 124 -9.96 1.40 -13.18
CA THR A 124 -10.48 1.45 -11.81
C THR A 124 -9.43 0.97 -10.81
N ARG A 125 -9.26 1.74 -9.74
CA ARG A 125 -8.32 1.43 -8.67
C ARG A 125 -9.01 0.70 -7.53
N TYR A 126 -8.53 -0.48 -7.23
CA TYR A 126 -9.15 -1.40 -6.30
C TYR A 126 -8.47 -1.39 -4.93
N PHE A 127 -9.28 -1.48 -3.89
CA PHE A 127 -8.87 -1.81 -2.54
C PHE A 127 -9.49 -3.13 -2.11
N ALA A 128 -8.80 -3.85 -1.24
CA ALA A 128 -9.41 -4.97 -0.54
C ALA A 128 -10.47 -4.45 0.46
N PRO A 129 -11.55 -5.22 0.72
CA PRO A 129 -12.59 -4.83 1.68
C PRO A 129 -12.07 -4.72 3.12
N TRP A 130 -10.98 -5.38 3.44
CA TRP A 130 -10.26 -5.30 4.70
C TRP A 130 -8.84 -4.82 4.47
N ARG A 131 -8.40 -3.77 5.18
CA ARG A 131 -7.15 -3.06 4.93
C ARG A 131 -6.32 -2.91 6.22
N PRO A 132 -5.69 -4.01 6.68
CA PRO A 132 -4.97 -4.01 7.95
C PRO A 132 -3.56 -3.40 7.87
N LEU A 133 -3.05 -3.14 6.66
CA LEU A 133 -1.70 -2.66 6.48
C LEU A 133 -1.68 -1.12 6.51
N PRO A 134 -0.92 -0.49 7.40
CA PRO A 134 -0.75 0.95 7.33
C PRO A 134 -0.01 1.32 6.04
N VAL A 135 -0.47 2.37 5.36
CA VAL A 135 0.19 2.84 4.14
C VAL A 135 1.57 3.41 4.47
N SER A 136 2.56 2.95 3.75
CA SER A 136 3.94 3.40 3.95
C SER A 136 4.18 4.77 3.32
N PRO A 137 4.83 5.71 4.02
CA PRO A 137 5.20 6.99 3.42
C PRO A 137 6.26 6.79 2.33
N ILE A 138 6.30 7.71 1.36
CA ILE A 138 7.25 7.69 0.24
C ILE A 138 8.53 8.46 0.65
N GLY A 139 9.68 7.94 0.25
CA GLY A 139 10.98 8.60 0.42
C GLY A 139 11.39 8.81 1.87
N LEU A 140 11.88 10.01 2.22
CA LEU A 140 12.41 10.31 3.55
C LEU A 140 11.33 10.28 4.66
N GLY A 141 10.05 10.35 4.31
CA GLY A 141 8.96 10.17 5.26
C GLY A 141 9.00 8.83 6.01
N TYR A 142 9.70 7.84 5.45
CA TYR A 142 9.93 6.55 6.11
C TYR A 142 10.75 6.67 7.41
N LEU A 143 11.54 7.72 7.55
CA LEU A 143 12.34 8.00 8.75
C LEU A 143 11.54 8.77 9.83
N SER A 144 10.29 9.13 9.55
CA SER A 144 9.41 9.76 10.54
C SER A 144 8.95 8.75 11.61
N PRO A 145 8.41 9.20 12.76
CA PRO A 145 7.80 8.32 13.75
C PRO A 145 6.69 7.42 13.14
N TYR A 146 5.88 7.95 12.24
CA TYR A 146 4.89 7.17 11.50
C TYR A 146 5.54 6.12 10.60
N GLY A 147 6.59 6.48 9.85
CA GLY A 147 7.33 5.52 9.03
C GLY A 147 7.97 4.39 9.86
N MET A 148 8.47 4.71 11.05
CA MET A 148 8.99 3.71 12.00
C MET A 148 7.88 2.78 12.52
N TYR A 149 6.70 3.32 12.84
CA TYR A 149 5.53 2.53 13.20
C TYR A 149 5.15 1.56 12.08
N VAL A 150 5.08 2.04 10.83
CA VAL A 150 4.81 1.20 9.66
C VAL A 150 5.85 0.09 9.54
N ALA A 151 7.13 0.43 9.65
CA ALA A 151 8.23 -0.55 9.56
C ALA A 151 8.11 -1.66 10.61
N VAL A 152 7.85 -1.30 11.87
CA VAL A 152 7.68 -2.26 12.97
C VAL A 152 6.47 -3.15 12.73
N THR A 153 5.35 -2.57 12.29
CA THR A 153 4.12 -3.31 11.96
C THR A 153 4.37 -4.30 10.83
N GLU A 154 5.02 -3.87 9.75
CA GLU A 154 5.34 -4.76 8.63
C GLU A 154 6.32 -5.86 9.03
N ILE A 155 7.36 -5.57 9.80
CA ILE A 155 8.28 -6.59 10.32
C ILE A 155 7.51 -7.61 11.15
N ALA A 156 6.63 -7.17 12.04
CA ALA A 156 5.81 -8.06 12.86
C ALA A 156 4.88 -8.92 12.01
N LEU A 157 4.19 -8.34 11.03
CA LEU A 157 3.28 -9.06 10.12
C LEU A 157 4.01 -10.09 9.25
N PHE A 158 5.15 -9.72 8.71
CA PHE A 158 5.90 -10.57 7.77
C PHE A 158 7.01 -11.40 8.44
N ALA A 159 7.17 -11.33 9.78
CA ALA A 159 8.19 -12.09 10.51
C ALA A 159 8.23 -13.60 10.18
N PRO A 160 7.09 -14.32 10.03
CA PRO A 160 7.12 -15.73 9.65
C PRO A 160 7.63 -15.98 8.23
N VAL A 161 7.29 -15.07 7.30
CA VAL A 161 7.77 -15.15 5.92
C VAL A 161 9.28 -14.88 5.88
N LEU A 162 9.73 -13.90 6.66
CA LEU A 162 11.14 -13.58 6.84
C LEU A 162 11.90 -14.75 7.46
N TRP A 163 11.38 -15.33 8.54
CA TRP A 163 11.94 -16.55 9.13
C TRP A 163 12.01 -17.71 8.12
N TYR A 164 10.93 -17.92 7.35
CA TYR A 164 10.93 -18.93 6.29
C TYR A 164 12.03 -18.66 5.26
N ALA A 165 12.24 -17.42 4.83
CA ALA A 165 13.26 -17.05 3.86
C ALA A 165 14.68 -17.45 4.32
N PHE A 166 14.98 -17.30 5.61
CA PHE A 166 16.33 -17.47 6.15
C PHE A 166 16.58 -18.75 6.98
N ARG A 167 15.53 -19.49 7.38
CA ARG A 167 15.72 -20.73 8.14
C ARG A 167 16.61 -21.71 7.40
N SER A 168 17.46 -22.46 8.12
CA SER A 168 18.27 -23.54 7.51
C SER A 168 17.37 -24.68 7.03
N ARG A 169 17.77 -25.33 5.94
CA ARG A 169 17.14 -26.56 5.44
C ARG A 169 17.86 -27.77 6.06
N THR A 170 17.78 -27.91 7.36
CA THR A 170 18.29 -29.12 8.00
C THR A 170 17.19 -30.18 8.00
N ALA A 171 17.54 -31.30 7.36
CA ALA A 171 16.91 -32.60 7.45
C ALA A 171 15.45 -32.81 7.00
N ALA A 172 15.27 -33.99 6.41
CA ALA A 172 14.06 -34.68 6.00
C ALA A 172 12.78 -34.29 6.75
N TYR A 173 11.72 -34.12 5.98
CA TYR A 173 10.34 -33.94 6.41
C TYR A 173 9.82 -35.18 7.20
N ALA A 174 10.27 -35.32 8.43
CA ALA A 174 9.45 -35.98 9.42
C ALA A 174 8.60 -34.92 10.07
N VAL A 175 7.30 -34.94 9.82
CA VAL A 175 6.32 -34.11 10.58
C VAL A 175 6.44 -34.54 12.03
N THR A 176 7.14 -33.74 12.81
CA THR A 176 7.34 -34.01 14.23
C THR A 176 6.29 -33.23 15.02
N SER A 177 6.01 -33.64 16.26
CA SER A 177 5.17 -32.88 17.18
C SER A 177 5.61 -31.40 17.33
N ARG A 178 6.91 -31.12 17.12
CA ARG A 178 7.47 -29.77 17.09
C ARG A 178 6.96 -28.92 15.91
N ASP A 179 6.64 -29.53 14.77
CA ASP A 179 6.13 -28.79 13.63
C ASP A 179 4.65 -28.42 13.82
N SER A 180 3.89 -29.27 14.50
CA SER A 180 2.53 -28.95 14.93
C SER A 180 2.51 -27.80 15.94
N VAL A 181 3.41 -27.78 16.93
CA VAL A 181 3.55 -26.66 17.87
C VAL A 181 3.94 -25.36 17.14
N ARG A 182 4.86 -25.43 16.18
CA ARG A 182 5.26 -24.26 15.37
C ARG A 182 4.11 -23.76 14.51
N ALA A 183 3.31 -24.65 13.92
CA ALA A 183 2.11 -24.28 13.18
C ALA A 183 1.08 -23.60 14.07
N LEU A 184 0.84 -24.13 15.28
CA LEU A 184 -0.04 -23.52 16.27
C LEU A 184 0.44 -22.14 16.72
N LEU A 185 1.74 -21.97 16.99
CA LEU A 185 2.33 -20.68 17.33
C LEU A 185 2.20 -19.68 16.17
N PHE A 186 2.36 -20.15 14.93
CA PHE A 186 2.17 -19.33 13.74
C PHE A 186 0.71 -18.87 13.58
N VAL A 187 -0.24 -19.79 13.75
CA VAL A 187 -1.67 -19.46 13.70
C VAL A 187 -2.05 -18.53 14.86
N GLY A 188 -1.57 -18.79 16.07
CA GLY A 188 -1.78 -17.92 17.22
C GLY A 188 -1.23 -16.52 17.00
N TRP A 189 -0.05 -16.41 16.41
CA TRP A 189 0.56 -15.13 16.03
C TRP A 189 -0.27 -14.39 14.97
N LEU A 190 -0.73 -15.07 13.91
CA LEU A 190 -1.61 -14.49 12.90
C LEU A 190 -2.92 -13.97 13.51
N LEU A 191 -3.53 -14.78 14.39
CA LEU A 191 -4.76 -14.38 15.08
C LEU A 191 -4.53 -13.19 16.01
N SER A 192 -3.41 -13.14 16.73
CA SER A 192 -3.07 -12.03 17.62
C SER A 192 -2.89 -10.73 16.83
N ILE A 193 -2.20 -10.78 15.70
CA ILE A 193 -2.05 -9.61 14.82
C ILE A 193 -3.38 -9.23 14.18
N TRP A 194 -4.14 -10.22 13.72
CA TRP A 194 -5.46 -9.95 13.16
C TRP A 194 -6.37 -9.25 14.19
N LEU A 195 -6.40 -9.72 15.44
CA LEU A 195 -7.15 -9.09 16.52
C LEU A 195 -6.67 -7.66 16.81
N LEU A 196 -5.36 -7.46 16.87
CA LEU A 196 -4.76 -6.13 17.10
C LEU A 196 -5.14 -5.15 15.98
N MET A 197 -5.04 -5.59 14.73
CA MET A 197 -5.31 -4.74 13.55
C MET A 197 -6.81 -4.54 13.28
N SER A 198 -7.65 -5.48 13.73
CA SER A 198 -9.12 -5.39 13.60
C SER A 198 -9.78 -4.61 14.73
N SER A 199 -9.06 -4.33 15.82
CA SER A 199 -9.58 -3.63 16.99
C SER A 199 -9.10 -2.18 16.98
N ASP A 200 -9.94 -1.25 16.51
CA ASP A 200 -9.63 0.18 16.52
C ASP A 200 -9.18 0.68 17.91
N PRO A 201 -9.85 0.31 19.04
CA PRO A 201 -9.38 0.76 20.34
C PRO A 201 -8.01 0.23 20.76
N LEU A 202 -7.63 -0.99 20.35
CA LEU A 202 -6.31 -1.53 20.64
C LEU A 202 -5.25 -0.89 19.75
N ARG A 203 -5.57 -0.68 18.48
CA ARG A 203 -4.70 0.02 17.54
C ARG A 203 -4.46 1.46 17.99
N GLU A 204 -5.49 2.20 18.36
CA GLU A 204 -5.38 3.56 18.87
C GLU A 204 -4.54 3.64 20.14
N ARG A 205 -4.71 2.73 21.10
CA ARG A 205 -3.87 2.67 22.30
C ARG A 205 -2.41 2.38 21.99
N ALA A 206 -2.15 1.43 21.07
CA ALA A 206 -0.78 1.07 20.70
C ALA A 206 -0.08 2.18 19.90
N VAL A 207 -0.82 2.88 19.04
CA VAL A 207 -0.33 3.92 18.14
C VAL A 207 -0.38 5.29 18.80
N GLY A 208 -1.44 5.57 19.58
CA GLY A 208 -1.67 6.86 20.22
C GLY A 208 -0.57 7.28 21.17
N SER A 209 0.12 6.34 21.82
CA SER A 209 1.29 6.64 22.64
C SER A 209 2.50 7.13 21.83
N VAL A 210 2.57 6.81 20.54
CA VAL A 210 3.71 7.16 19.67
C VAL A 210 3.36 8.30 18.70
N LEU A 211 2.10 8.43 18.31
CA LEU A 211 1.62 9.35 17.28
C LEU A 211 0.72 10.47 17.81
N SER A 212 0.32 10.45 19.09
CA SER A 212 -0.62 11.40 19.68
C SER A 212 -0.19 12.86 19.61
N ASP A 213 1.11 13.11 19.54
CA ASP A 213 1.65 14.47 19.63
C ASP A 213 1.72 15.22 18.27
N THR A 214 1.35 14.57 17.17
CA THR A 214 1.48 15.17 15.83
C THR A 214 0.15 15.60 15.22
N THR A 215 -0.98 15.16 15.78
CA THR A 215 -2.31 15.54 15.26
C THR A 215 -2.73 16.85 15.88
N GLN A 216 -2.78 17.91 15.07
CA GLN A 216 -3.33 19.18 15.48
C GLN A 216 -4.83 19.20 15.20
N PHE A 217 -5.63 19.41 16.24
CA PHE A 217 -7.07 19.62 16.11
C PHE A 217 -7.38 21.12 16.05
N THR A 218 -8.38 21.48 15.27
CA THR A 218 -8.88 22.84 15.25
C THR A 218 -9.50 23.22 16.61
N ALA A 219 -9.48 24.51 16.95
CA ALA A 219 -10.09 25.00 18.18
C ALA A 219 -11.57 24.66 18.21
N GLY A 220 -12.02 24.02 19.28
CA GLY A 220 -13.41 23.57 19.45
C GLY A 220 -13.69 22.14 19.02
N PHE A 221 -12.75 21.44 18.41
CA PHE A 221 -12.88 20.00 18.08
C PHE A 221 -12.92 19.15 19.35
N SER A 222 -13.78 18.11 19.35
CA SER A 222 -13.71 16.97 20.27
C SER A 222 -14.37 15.76 19.62
N ASP A 223 -13.92 14.57 20.00
CA ASP A 223 -14.48 13.30 19.49
C ASP A 223 -15.97 13.17 19.76
N ALA A 224 -16.43 13.63 20.94
CA ALA A 224 -17.84 13.64 21.28
C ALA A 224 -18.67 14.56 20.35
N ARG A 225 -18.14 15.71 19.97
CA ARG A 225 -18.78 16.61 19.02
C ARG A 225 -18.75 16.06 17.60
N PHE A 226 -17.65 15.40 17.23
CA PHE A 226 -17.52 14.73 15.95
C PHE A 226 -18.51 13.57 15.81
N SER A 227 -18.63 12.75 16.84
CA SER A 227 -19.58 11.62 16.87
C SER A 227 -21.06 12.04 16.84
N ALA A 228 -21.33 13.32 17.13
CA ALA A 228 -22.67 13.89 17.07
C ALA A 228 -23.02 14.51 15.71
N VAL A 229 -22.13 14.41 14.71
CA VAL A 229 -22.41 14.85 13.34
C VAL A 229 -23.25 13.79 12.64
N GLU A 230 -24.38 14.19 12.09
CA GLU A 230 -25.33 13.29 11.45
C GLU A 230 -25.43 13.58 9.94
N ARG A 231 -25.86 12.56 9.22
CA ARG A 231 -26.13 12.69 7.79
C ARG A 231 -27.31 13.64 7.56
N GLY A 232 -27.08 14.76 6.89
CA GLY A 232 -28.06 15.80 6.65
C GLY A 232 -27.75 17.11 7.39
N ASP A 233 -26.76 17.10 8.29
CA ASP A 233 -26.27 18.35 8.89
C ASP A 233 -25.76 19.32 7.80
N SER A 234 -26.03 20.61 7.95
CA SER A 234 -25.47 21.62 7.05
C SER A 234 -23.98 21.81 7.32
N ALA A 235 -23.21 22.21 6.28
CA ALA A 235 -21.79 22.52 6.44
C ALA A 235 -21.55 23.61 7.51
N GLN A 236 -22.50 24.53 7.68
CA GLN A 236 -22.43 25.57 8.70
C GLN A 236 -22.60 24.98 10.11
N ASP A 237 -23.56 24.07 10.32
CA ASP A 237 -23.77 23.40 11.61
C ASP A 237 -22.54 22.57 12.00
N VAL A 238 -21.94 21.88 11.04
CA VAL A 238 -20.70 21.13 11.25
C VAL A 238 -19.56 22.06 11.68
N ARG A 239 -19.39 23.22 11.03
CA ARG A 239 -18.37 24.21 11.42
C ARG A 239 -18.63 24.83 12.80
N VAL A 240 -19.88 25.14 13.13
CA VAL A 240 -20.25 25.65 14.46
C VAL A 240 -19.93 24.61 15.53
N ARG A 241 -20.17 23.35 15.24
CA ARG A 241 -19.97 22.22 16.18
C ARG A 241 -18.51 21.83 16.35
N LEU A 242 -17.74 21.76 15.26
CA LEU A 242 -16.36 21.24 15.25
C LEU A 242 -15.28 22.32 15.16
N GLY A 243 -15.63 23.56 14.89
CA GLY A 243 -14.68 24.65 14.62
C GLY A 243 -14.34 24.79 13.14
N THR A 244 -13.48 25.75 12.84
CA THR A 244 -13.05 26.02 11.46
C THR A 244 -12.12 24.90 10.97
N PRO A 245 -12.43 24.21 9.87
CA PRO A 245 -11.57 23.17 9.34
C PRO A 245 -10.26 23.74 8.79
N PHE A 246 -9.18 22.96 8.84
CA PHE A 246 -7.90 23.33 8.20
C PHE A 246 -8.02 23.37 6.67
N SER A 247 -8.83 22.47 6.12
CA SER A 247 -9.13 22.44 4.68
C SER A 247 -10.53 21.89 4.44
N GLU A 248 -11.12 22.29 3.34
CA GLU A 248 -12.42 21.80 2.87
C GLU A 248 -12.27 21.22 1.47
N PHE A 249 -13.05 20.17 1.20
CA PHE A 249 -13.12 19.58 -0.12
C PHE A 249 -14.50 19.80 -0.71
N LEU A 250 -14.56 20.53 -1.82
CA LEU A 250 -15.77 20.73 -2.59
C LEU A 250 -15.83 19.65 -3.68
N LEU A 251 -16.82 18.79 -3.60
CA LEU A 251 -17.03 17.68 -4.54
C LEU A 251 -18.10 18.07 -5.54
N PHE A 252 -17.78 18.04 -6.82
CA PHE A 252 -18.67 18.40 -7.91
C PHE A 252 -19.15 17.19 -8.73
N ASP A 253 -18.90 15.99 -8.24
CA ASP A 253 -19.29 14.73 -8.89
C ASP A 253 -19.68 13.70 -7.83
N GLU A 254 -20.84 13.06 -7.99
CA GLU A 254 -21.36 12.02 -7.09
C GLU A 254 -20.83 10.61 -7.39
N ARG A 255 -20.01 10.47 -8.44
CA ARG A 255 -19.46 9.18 -8.81
C ARG A 255 -18.46 8.66 -7.77
N PRO A 256 -18.31 7.32 -7.63
CA PRO A 256 -17.40 6.70 -6.66
C PRO A 256 -15.94 7.18 -6.79
N ASN A 257 -15.54 7.53 -8.01
CA ASN A 257 -14.24 8.12 -8.30
C ASN A 257 -14.43 9.62 -8.41
N VAL A 258 -14.18 10.32 -7.31
CA VAL A 258 -14.31 11.78 -7.25
C VAL A 258 -13.31 12.40 -8.21
N CYS A 259 -13.81 12.89 -9.32
CA CYS A 259 -12.97 13.47 -10.32
C CYS A 259 -12.97 15.01 -10.32
N ARG A 260 -13.85 15.65 -9.59
CA ARG A 260 -13.98 17.11 -9.54
C ARG A 260 -13.95 17.55 -8.10
N MET A 261 -12.74 17.66 -7.59
CA MET A 261 -12.52 18.09 -6.21
C MET A 261 -11.70 19.36 -6.18
N VAL A 262 -12.11 20.29 -5.35
CA VAL A 262 -11.37 21.53 -5.05
C VAL A 262 -11.09 21.55 -3.57
N ARG A 263 -9.83 21.65 -3.18
CA ARG A 263 -9.41 21.85 -1.79
C ARG A 263 -9.29 23.36 -1.53
N VAL A 264 -10.00 23.81 -0.53
CA VAL A 264 -10.03 25.21 -0.12
C VAL A 264 -9.36 25.34 1.25
N GLU A 265 -8.42 26.27 1.38
CA GLU A 265 -7.77 26.64 2.63
C GLU A 265 -7.92 28.16 2.83
N SER A 266 -8.46 28.57 3.99
CA SER A 266 -8.68 30.00 4.31
C SER A 266 -9.44 30.75 3.20
N ASP A 267 -10.51 30.14 2.68
CA ASP A 267 -11.35 30.64 1.58
C ASP A 267 -10.63 30.85 0.23
N ILE A 268 -9.44 30.31 0.07
CA ILE A 268 -8.68 30.35 -1.18
C ILE A 268 -8.51 28.93 -1.70
N VAL A 269 -8.64 28.75 -3.01
CA VAL A 269 -8.36 27.47 -3.65
C VAL A 269 -6.87 27.14 -3.52
N ALA A 270 -6.55 26.16 -2.68
CA ALA A 270 -5.18 25.67 -2.48
C ALA A 270 -4.82 24.63 -3.54
N GLU A 271 -5.78 23.81 -3.97
CA GLU A 271 -5.56 22.78 -4.96
C GLU A 271 -6.85 22.56 -5.76
N ALA A 272 -6.72 22.44 -7.05
CA ALA A 272 -7.80 21.99 -7.92
C ALA A 272 -7.30 20.78 -8.69
N GLN A 273 -7.97 19.67 -8.52
CA GLN A 273 -7.74 18.46 -9.28
C GLN A 273 -8.79 18.36 -10.39
N PRO A 274 -8.48 18.76 -11.62
CA PRO A 274 -9.20 18.33 -12.77
C PRO A 274 -8.58 17.01 -13.21
N PRO A 275 -9.20 15.86 -13.01
CA PRO A 275 -8.75 14.68 -13.73
C PRO A 275 -9.01 14.93 -15.22
N ASP A 276 -8.03 14.60 -16.03
CA ASP A 276 -8.10 14.77 -17.49
C ASP A 276 -9.31 14.06 -18.12
N SER A 277 -9.83 13.04 -17.43
CA SER A 277 -11.04 12.31 -17.80
C SER A 277 -12.37 12.99 -17.46
N CYS A 278 -12.40 13.97 -16.54
CA CYS A 278 -13.66 14.46 -15.98
C CYS A 278 -14.00 15.91 -16.28
N SER A 279 -13.06 16.77 -16.54
CA SER A 279 -13.33 18.17 -16.90
C SER A 279 -12.10 18.90 -17.44
N ARG A 280 -12.26 19.56 -18.57
CA ARG A 280 -11.25 20.47 -19.14
C ARG A 280 -11.25 21.86 -18.50
N ARG A 281 -12.11 22.12 -17.54
CA ARG A 281 -12.20 23.41 -16.82
C ARG A 281 -11.64 23.27 -15.41
N GLY A 282 -10.32 23.22 -15.31
CA GLY A 282 -9.65 23.28 -14.01
C GLY A 282 -9.79 24.65 -13.37
N VAL A 283 -10.07 24.65 -12.07
CA VAL A 283 -9.98 25.86 -11.24
C VAL A 283 -8.50 26.09 -10.92
N ARG A 284 -8.03 27.31 -11.10
CA ARG A 284 -6.64 27.66 -10.82
C ARG A 284 -6.44 27.90 -9.32
N PRO A 285 -5.32 27.43 -8.73
CA PRO A 285 -4.96 27.79 -7.36
C PRO A 285 -4.92 29.31 -7.18
N GLY A 286 -5.30 29.78 -6.00
CA GLY A 286 -5.32 31.21 -5.68
C GLY A 286 -6.61 31.96 -6.08
N VAL A 287 -7.58 31.27 -6.66
CA VAL A 287 -8.90 31.89 -6.97
C VAL A 287 -9.74 31.92 -5.70
N PRO A 288 -10.33 33.10 -5.33
CA PRO A 288 -11.26 33.20 -4.20
C PRO A 288 -12.45 32.24 -4.35
N ARG A 289 -12.92 31.66 -3.24
CA ARG A 289 -14.02 30.70 -3.21
C ARG A 289 -15.29 31.21 -3.91
N ALA A 290 -15.60 32.50 -3.74
CA ALA A 290 -16.77 33.15 -4.36
C ALA A 290 -16.75 33.14 -5.89
N ALA A 291 -15.58 32.92 -6.52
CA ALA A 291 -15.45 32.86 -7.98
C ALA A 291 -15.53 31.45 -8.53
N VAL A 292 -15.63 30.43 -7.66
CA VAL A 292 -15.65 29.00 -8.03
C VAL A 292 -17.07 28.45 -8.06
N LEU A 293 -18.00 29.09 -7.37
CA LEU A 293 -19.43 28.81 -7.35
C LEU A 293 -20.16 29.63 -8.42
#